data_de9a6fed9af916d852f230fe2015c583
#
_entry.id   de9a6fed9af916d852f230fe2015c583
#
_cell.length_a   1.000
_cell.length_b   1.000
_cell.length_c   1.000
_cell.angle_alpha   90.00
_cell.angle_beta   90.00
_cell.angle_gamma   90.00
#
_symmetry.space_group_name_H-M   'P 1'
#
loop_
_entity.id
_entity.type
_entity.pdbx_description
1 polymer ?
#
loop_
_entity_poly.entity_id
_entity_poly.type
_entity_poly.pdbx_seq_one_letter_code
_entity_poly.pdbx_strand_id
1 'polypeptide(L)'
;MLDEIKKIEGINHDEFDDMINLWIESAQLDLKGIGIVNTLIDNPNSLVKNAIITYVLSFLDVSNSEMYNQSYQLQKDILRHTAEYIVSE
;
A
#
# COMPACT_ATOMS: atom_id res chain seq x y z
N MET A 1 -0.12 -1.42 10.54
CA MET A 1 0.35 -1.87 9.20
C MET A 1 1.83 -2.23 9.18
N LEU A 2 2.65 -1.51 9.89
CA LEU A 2 4.08 -1.81 10.04
C LEU A 2 4.32 -3.25 10.52
N ASP A 3 3.63 -3.68 11.57
CA ASP A 3 3.83 -5.01 12.18
C ASP A 3 3.48 -6.12 11.19
N GLU A 4 2.44 -5.94 10.41
CA GLU A 4 2.01 -6.92 9.41
C GLU A 4 3.05 -7.08 8.30
N ILE A 5 3.61 -5.97 7.83
CA ILE A 5 4.65 -5.97 6.80
C ILE A 5 5.91 -6.67 7.33
N LYS A 6 6.33 -6.33 8.56
CA LYS A 6 7.49 -6.96 9.20
C LYS A 6 7.29 -8.46 9.33
N LYS A 7 6.08 -8.89 9.70
CA LYS A 7 5.75 -10.31 9.85
C LYS A 7 5.82 -11.04 8.52
N ILE A 8 5.29 -10.45 7.44
CA ILE A 8 5.32 -11.03 6.09
C ILE A 8 6.77 -11.26 5.65
N GLU A 9 7.65 -10.28 5.89
CA GLU A 9 9.05 -10.32 5.46
C GLU A 9 10.00 -10.98 6.46
N GLY A 10 9.48 -11.43 7.60
CA GLY A 10 10.30 -12.07 8.62
C GLY A 10 11.25 -11.10 9.32
N ILE A 11 10.92 -9.82 9.38
CA ILE A 11 11.74 -8.80 10.02
C ILE A 11 11.40 -8.75 11.51
N ASN A 12 12.39 -8.97 12.38
CA ASN A 12 12.18 -8.98 13.82
C ASN A 12 13.03 -7.93 14.57
N HIS A 13 13.49 -6.90 13.84
CA HIS A 13 14.24 -5.77 14.41
C HIS A 13 13.63 -4.46 13.90
N ASP A 14 14.10 -3.33 14.43
CA ASP A 14 13.50 -2.03 14.18
C ASP A 14 14.30 -1.14 13.20
N GLU A 15 15.35 -1.68 12.61
CA GLU A 15 16.26 -0.89 11.75
C GLU A 15 15.56 -0.30 10.52
N PHE A 16 14.53 -0.97 10.00
CA PHE A 16 13.82 -0.54 8.79
C PHE A 16 12.48 0.14 9.08
N ASP A 17 12.12 0.31 10.36
CA ASP A 17 10.79 0.82 10.72
C ASP A 17 10.49 2.18 10.10
N ASP A 18 11.45 3.12 10.18
CA ASP A 18 11.27 4.47 9.64
C ASP A 18 11.10 4.43 8.12
N MET A 19 11.88 3.61 7.45
CA MET A 19 11.81 3.47 6.00
C MET A 19 10.49 2.81 5.57
N ILE A 20 10.06 1.77 6.27
CA ILE A 20 8.79 1.11 5.99
C ILE A 20 7.63 2.09 6.19
N ASN A 21 7.65 2.87 7.26
CA ASN A 21 6.63 3.88 7.51
C ASN A 21 6.60 4.96 6.41
N LEU A 22 7.77 5.34 5.90
CA LEU A 22 7.85 6.28 4.80
C LEU A 22 7.22 5.71 3.52
N TRP A 23 7.46 4.45 3.23
CA TRP A 23 6.85 3.78 2.07
C TRP A 23 5.33 3.63 2.24
N ILE A 24 4.85 3.32 3.46
CA ILE A 24 3.41 3.29 3.76
C ILE A 24 2.79 4.66 3.44
N GLU A 25 3.40 5.72 3.93
CA GLU A 25 2.94 7.09 3.69
C GLU A 25 2.94 7.42 2.20
N SER A 26 3.97 7.02 1.48
CA SER A 26 4.06 7.22 0.02
C SER A 26 2.94 6.49 -0.71
N ALA A 27 2.62 5.27 -0.30
CA ALA A 27 1.51 4.51 -0.87
C ALA A 27 0.17 5.21 -0.63
N GLN A 28 -0.04 5.73 0.58
CA GLN A 28 -1.24 6.48 0.94
C GLN A 28 -1.40 7.71 0.05
N LEU A 29 -0.31 8.45 -0.19
CA LEU A 29 -0.32 9.61 -1.07
C LEU A 29 -0.61 9.22 -2.51
N ASP A 30 -0.05 8.12 -2.99
CA ASP A 30 -0.30 7.64 -4.35
C ASP A 30 -1.77 7.26 -4.55
N LEU A 31 -2.36 6.56 -3.59
CA LEU A 31 -3.78 6.19 -3.65
C LEU A 31 -4.69 7.41 -3.54
N LYS A 32 -4.33 8.38 -2.72
CA LYS A 32 -5.05 9.65 -2.65
C LYS A 32 -5.01 10.37 -4.00
N GLY A 33 -3.87 10.29 -4.69
CA GLY A 33 -3.68 10.90 -6.00
C GLY A 33 -4.58 10.34 -7.09
N ILE A 34 -5.00 9.08 -6.99
CA ILE A 34 -5.97 8.49 -7.93
C ILE A 34 -7.43 8.68 -7.48
N GLY A 35 -7.66 9.41 -6.39
CA GLY A 35 -8.99 9.79 -5.94
C GLY A 35 -9.60 8.93 -4.84
N ILE A 36 -8.84 8.05 -4.19
CA ILE A 36 -9.37 7.26 -3.07
C ILE A 36 -9.75 8.19 -1.92
N VAL A 37 -10.95 7.98 -1.36
CA VAL A 37 -11.48 8.85 -0.30
C VAL A 37 -10.60 8.79 0.96
N ASN A 38 -10.47 9.93 1.64
CA ASN A 38 -9.58 10.06 2.81
C ASN A 38 -9.92 9.07 3.93
N THR A 39 -11.19 8.76 4.13
CA THR A 39 -11.59 7.81 5.16
C THR A 39 -10.99 6.42 4.94
N LEU A 40 -10.83 5.99 3.68
CA LEU A 40 -10.20 4.71 3.34
C LEU A 40 -8.68 4.79 3.32
N ILE A 41 -8.11 5.98 3.22
CA ILE A 41 -6.67 6.18 3.39
C ILE A 41 -6.31 6.08 4.87
N ASP A 42 -7.07 6.77 5.73
CA ASP A 42 -6.82 6.83 7.17
C ASP A 42 -7.20 5.53 7.88
N ASN A 43 -8.29 4.89 7.44
CA ASN A 43 -8.77 3.62 7.99
C ASN A 43 -9.01 2.66 6.82
N PRO A 44 -7.95 2.06 6.28
CA PRO A 44 -8.08 1.24 5.08
C PRO A 44 -8.86 -0.04 5.33
N ASN A 45 -9.76 -0.36 4.39
CA ASN A 45 -10.35 -1.69 4.36
C ASN A 45 -9.33 -2.70 3.80
N SER A 46 -9.72 -3.96 3.70
CA SER A 46 -8.80 -5.02 3.26
C SER A 46 -8.21 -4.78 1.88
N LEU A 47 -8.99 -4.25 0.95
CA LEU A 47 -8.50 -3.99 -0.42
C LEU A 47 -7.48 -2.86 -0.46
N VAL A 48 -7.78 -1.76 0.21
CA VAL A 48 -6.86 -0.61 0.29
C VAL A 48 -5.61 -0.99 1.06
N LYS A 49 -5.76 -1.71 2.16
CA LYS A 49 -4.65 -2.19 2.97
C LYS A 49 -3.71 -3.10 2.17
N ASN A 50 -4.27 -4.04 1.41
CA ASN A 50 -3.47 -4.92 0.55
C ASN A 50 -2.69 -4.13 -0.49
N ALA A 51 -3.28 -3.10 -1.07
CA ALA A 51 -2.59 -2.26 -2.04
C ALA A 51 -1.40 -1.55 -1.38
N ILE A 52 -1.58 -0.99 -0.20
CA ILE A 52 -0.51 -0.30 0.54
C ILE A 52 0.62 -1.29 0.84
N ILE A 53 0.29 -2.47 1.36
CA ILE A 53 1.28 -3.51 1.69
C ILE A 53 2.04 -3.93 0.43
N THR A 54 1.34 -4.16 -0.68
CA THR A 54 1.97 -4.55 -1.94
C THR A 54 2.95 -3.49 -2.43
N TYR A 55 2.59 -2.22 -2.32
CA TYR A 55 3.49 -1.11 -2.65
C TYR A 55 4.77 -1.18 -1.83
N VAL A 56 4.65 -1.35 -0.52
CA VAL A 56 5.81 -1.42 0.37
C VAL A 56 6.69 -2.63 0.03
N LEU A 57 6.08 -3.78 -0.22
CA LEU A 57 6.82 -4.99 -0.58
C LEU A 57 7.60 -4.82 -1.89
N SER A 58 7.13 -4.00 -2.80
CA SER A 58 7.86 -3.71 -4.05
C SER A 58 9.21 -3.04 -3.79
N PHE A 59 9.39 -2.39 -2.65
CA PHE A 59 10.66 -1.80 -2.24
C PHE A 59 11.46 -2.71 -1.30
N LEU A 60 10.78 -3.42 -0.41
CA LEU A 60 11.43 -4.30 0.57
C LEU A 60 11.99 -5.58 -0.04
N ASP A 61 11.22 -6.20 -0.91
CA ASP A 61 11.59 -7.48 -1.52
C ASP A 61 12.12 -7.22 -2.94
N VAL A 62 13.39 -6.90 -3.02
CA VAL A 62 14.04 -6.51 -4.28
C VAL A 62 13.96 -7.61 -5.33
N SER A 63 14.08 -8.88 -4.92
CA SER A 63 14.01 -10.02 -5.84
C SER A 63 12.68 -10.14 -6.55
N ASN A 64 11.59 -9.71 -5.91
CA ASN A 64 10.23 -9.79 -6.42
C ASN A 64 9.62 -8.41 -6.68
N SER A 65 10.44 -7.37 -6.75
CA SER A 65 9.96 -5.98 -6.85
C SER A 65 9.08 -5.75 -8.07
N GLU A 66 9.45 -6.32 -9.21
CA GLU A 66 8.67 -6.16 -10.44
C GLU A 66 7.30 -6.83 -10.34
N MET A 67 7.25 -8.04 -9.77
CA MET A 67 6.00 -8.74 -9.52
C MET A 67 5.06 -7.94 -8.62
N TYR A 68 5.59 -7.42 -7.51
CA TYR A 68 4.81 -6.61 -6.59
C TYR A 68 4.36 -5.30 -7.22
N ASN A 69 5.23 -4.67 -8.02
CA ASN A 69 4.87 -3.44 -8.73
C ASN A 69 3.72 -3.67 -9.71
N GLN A 70 3.78 -4.75 -10.50
CA GLN A 70 2.69 -5.11 -11.42
C GLN A 70 1.40 -5.39 -10.66
N SER A 71 1.49 -6.15 -9.55
CA SER A 71 0.35 -6.45 -8.71
C SER A 71 -0.28 -5.16 -8.14
N TYR A 72 0.55 -4.23 -7.69
CA TYR A 72 0.08 -2.94 -7.17
C TYR A 72 -0.67 -2.14 -8.25
N GLN A 73 -0.17 -2.11 -9.48
CA GLN A 73 -0.84 -1.40 -10.57
C GLN A 73 -2.22 -1.99 -10.86
N LEU A 74 -2.34 -3.33 -10.84
CA LEU A 74 -3.62 -4.00 -11.00
C LEU A 74 -4.57 -3.69 -9.85
N GLN A 75 -4.08 -3.69 -8.62
CA GLN A 75 -4.87 -3.35 -7.44
C GLN A 75 -5.37 -1.91 -7.50
N LYS A 76 -4.51 -0.97 -7.91
CA LYS A 76 -4.91 0.43 -8.11
C LYS A 76 -6.03 0.54 -9.14
N ASP A 77 -5.92 -0.22 -10.22
CA ASP A 77 -6.92 -0.20 -11.28
C ASP A 77 -8.28 -0.65 -10.77
N ILE A 78 -8.30 -1.72 -9.98
CA ILE A 78 -9.53 -2.21 -9.33
C ILE A 78 -10.11 -1.15 -8.38
N LEU A 79 -9.27 -0.57 -7.55
CA LEU A 79 -9.71 0.46 -6.60
C LEU A 79 -10.28 1.68 -7.31
N ARG A 80 -9.63 2.13 -8.37
CA ARG A 80 -10.06 3.28 -9.16
C ARG A 80 -11.42 3.07 -9.79
N HIS A 81 -11.77 1.84 -10.13
CA HIS A 81 -13.04 1.47 -10.76
C HIS A 81 -14.11 1.07 -9.74
N THR A 82 -13.82 1.16 -8.45
CA THR A 82 -14.80 0.91 -7.38
C THR A 82 -15.36 2.25 -6.94
N ALA A 83 -16.53 2.61 -7.48
CA ALA A 83 -17.13 3.95 -7.34
C ALA A 83 -17.24 4.41 -5.88
N GLU A 84 -17.52 3.49 -4.95
CA GLU A 84 -17.67 3.79 -3.53
C GLU A 84 -16.38 4.27 -2.87
N TYR A 85 -15.21 3.96 -3.46
CA TYR A 85 -13.91 4.30 -2.91
C TYR A 85 -13.36 5.62 -3.45
N ILE A 86 -13.96 6.15 -4.50
CA ILE A 86 -13.46 7.34 -5.21
C ILE A 86 -14.20 8.58 -4.72
N VAL A 87 -13.45 9.68 -4.56
CA VAL A 87 -14.03 10.98 -4.20
C VAL A 87 -15.05 11.37 -5.25
N SER A 88 -16.27 11.67 -4.80
CA SER A 88 -17.36 12.13 -5.63
C SER A 88 -17.43 13.65 -5.56
N GLU A 89 -17.48 14.31 -6.70
CA GLU A 89 -17.66 15.76 -6.78
C GLU A 89 -19.13 16.10 -7.04
#